data_00110efd97960cff7ac78e73d3118b67
#
_entry.id   00110efd97960cff7ac78e73d3118b67
#
_cell.length_a   1.000
_cell.length_b   1.000
_cell.length_c   1.000
_cell.angle_alpha   90.00
_cell.angle_beta   90.00
_cell.angle_gamma   90.00
#
_symmetry.space_group_name_H-M   'P 1'
#
loop_
_entity.id
_entity.type
_entity.pdbx_description
1 polymer ?
#
loop_
_entity_poly.entity_id
_entity_poly.type
_entity_poly.pdbx_seq_one_letter_code
_entity_poly.pdbx_strand_id
1 'polypeptide(L)'
;QAETIDFGFREVARADKQGLVRGVFDAVADKYDVMNDVMSGGLHRLWKARMIDALYMRPKARLRLVDVAGGTGDIALRAHARAQKLGTALDAHIIDANAEMMKAGRQRQAVQSQGEHMHFTTGIAEQLPLPDASADMLTIAFGIRNVTDRAAALQEAHRVLRPGGRFVCLEFSHMPSAVLQKAY
;
A
#
# COMPACT_ATOMS: atom_id res chain seq x y z
N GLN A 1 23.77 22.71 -2.16
CA GLN A 1 23.13 22.35 -0.88
C GLN A 1 22.39 21.06 -1.13
N ALA A 2 22.59 20.04 -0.27
CA ALA A 2 21.84 18.81 -0.39
C ALA A 2 20.35 19.09 -0.16
N GLU A 3 19.50 18.64 -1.06
CA GLU A 3 18.05 18.81 -0.97
C GLU A 3 17.53 18.01 0.26
N THR A 4 16.94 18.69 1.24
CA THR A 4 16.34 18.09 2.42
C THR A 4 14.88 17.75 2.20
N ILE A 5 14.38 16.73 2.86
CA ILE A 5 13.00 16.24 2.77
C ILE A 5 12.52 15.79 4.15
N ASP A 6 11.21 15.93 4.40
CA ASP A 6 10.59 15.54 5.66
C ASP A 6 10.67 14.03 5.95
N PHE A 7 11.09 13.69 7.17
CA PHE A 7 11.06 12.36 7.74
C PHE A 7 10.43 12.41 9.15
N GLY A 8 9.12 12.26 9.23
CA GLY A 8 8.36 12.45 10.46
C GLY A 8 8.47 13.88 10.98
N PHE A 9 9.12 14.08 12.14
CA PHE A 9 9.35 15.39 12.74
C PHE A 9 10.77 15.96 12.46
N ARG A 10 11.52 15.39 11.51
CA ARG A 10 12.89 15.79 11.18
C ARG A 10 13.01 16.01 9.68
N GLU A 11 13.88 16.96 9.31
CA GLU A 11 14.39 17.06 7.94
C GLU A 11 15.64 16.18 7.80
N VAL A 12 15.71 15.41 6.71
CA VAL A 12 16.85 14.55 6.37
C VAL A 12 17.27 14.78 4.93
N ALA A 13 18.52 14.46 4.60
CA ALA A 13 18.93 14.51 3.20
C ALA A 13 18.09 13.52 2.38
N ARG A 14 17.68 13.96 1.18
CA ARG A 14 16.83 13.16 0.28
C ARG A 14 17.42 11.78 0.00
N ALA A 15 18.74 11.68 -0.11
CA ALA A 15 19.46 10.43 -0.34
C ALA A 15 19.36 9.44 0.84
N ASP A 16 19.21 9.94 2.08
CA ASP A 16 19.22 9.11 3.29
C ASP A 16 17.82 8.63 3.69
N LYS A 17 16.75 9.26 3.16
CA LYS A 17 15.36 8.96 3.54
C LYS A 17 15.01 7.49 3.37
N GLN A 18 15.37 6.88 2.24
CA GLN A 18 15.05 5.47 1.96
C GLN A 18 15.70 4.52 2.96
N GLY A 19 16.97 4.77 3.34
CA GLY A 19 17.68 3.96 4.33
C GLY A 19 17.06 4.05 5.72
N LEU A 20 16.68 5.25 6.14
CA LEU A 20 16.04 5.49 7.44
C LEU A 20 14.64 4.86 7.52
N VAL A 21 13.84 5.02 6.47
CA VAL A 21 12.52 4.38 6.35
C VAL A 21 12.65 2.86 6.45
N ARG A 22 13.60 2.27 5.71
CA ARG A 22 13.87 0.83 5.72
C ARG A 22 14.21 0.33 7.12
N GLY A 23 15.13 1.00 7.83
CA GLY A 23 15.53 0.59 9.18
C GLY A 23 14.39 0.60 10.20
N VAL A 24 13.46 1.54 10.11
CA VAL A 24 12.25 1.57 10.95
C VAL A 24 11.34 0.39 10.66
N PHE A 25 11.09 0.08 9.40
CA PHE A 25 10.19 -1.02 9.02
C PHE A 25 10.79 -2.41 9.30
N ASP A 26 12.11 -2.58 9.13
CA ASP A 26 12.80 -3.83 9.48
C ASP A 26 12.65 -4.17 10.97
N ALA A 27 12.69 -3.14 11.83
CA ALA A 27 12.57 -3.31 13.28
C ALA A 27 11.16 -3.69 13.77
N VAL A 28 10.11 -3.43 12.98
CA VAL A 28 8.70 -3.61 13.37
C VAL A 28 7.91 -4.54 12.45
N ALA A 29 8.55 -5.19 11.48
CA ALA A 29 7.90 -6.01 10.46
C ALA A 29 6.94 -7.07 11.07
N ASP A 30 7.35 -7.74 12.14
CA ASP A 30 6.56 -8.78 12.81
C ASP A 30 5.40 -8.24 13.68
N LYS A 31 5.44 -6.94 14.04
CA LYS A 31 4.48 -6.30 14.95
C LYS A 31 3.72 -5.14 14.31
N TYR A 32 3.87 -4.97 13.01
CA TYR A 32 3.33 -3.82 12.29
C TYR A 32 1.81 -3.68 12.44
N ASP A 33 1.07 -4.78 12.34
CA ASP A 33 -0.38 -4.79 12.50
C ASP A 33 -0.80 -4.44 13.94
N VAL A 34 -0.06 -4.96 14.95
CA VAL A 34 -0.33 -4.67 16.37
C VAL A 34 -0.04 -3.20 16.69
N MET A 35 1.06 -2.64 16.15
CA MET A 35 1.39 -1.23 16.32
C MET A 35 0.31 -0.32 15.71
N ASN A 36 -0.18 -0.66 14.52
CA ASN A 36 -1.27 0.09 13.88
C ASN A 36 -2.58 -0.01 14.68
N ASP A 37 -2.89 -1.17 15.26
CA ASP A 37 -4.05 -1.35 16.14
C ASP A 37 -3.96 -0.43 17.37
N VAL A 38 -2.81 -0.40 18.03
CA VAL A 38 -2.59 0.44 19.21
C VAL A 38 -2.65 1.93 18.88
N MET A 39 -1.96 2.35 17.81
CA MET A 39 -1.88 3.77 17.41
C MET A 39 -3.20 4.35 16.90
N SER A 40 -4.07 3.54 16.33
CA SER A 40 -5.33 4.00 15.74
C SER A 40 -6.57 3.63 16.55
N GLY A 41 -6.41 2.97 17.72
CA GLY A 41 -7.55 2.42 18.47
C GLY A 41 -8.41 1.47 17.61
N GLY A 42 -7.82 0.79 16.64
CA GLY A 42 -8.52 -0.11 15.72
C GLY A 42 -9.21 0.59 14.53
N LEU A 43 -9.27 1.91 14.48
CA LEU A 43 -9.92 2.68 13.40
C LEU A 43 -9.31 2.40 12.02
N HIS A 44 -8.02 2.07 11.93
CA HIS A 44 -7.36 1.74 10.67
C HIS A 44 -8.04 0.55 9.96
N ARG A 45 -8.65 -0.38 10.71
CA ARG A 45 -9.40 -1.51 10.13
C ARG A 45 -10.64 -1.05 9.37
N LEU A 46 -11.35 -0.05 9.93
CA LEU A 46 -12.50 0.58 9.26
C LEU A 46 -12.06 1.36 8.01
N TRP A 47 -10.97 2.13 8.10
CA TRP A 47 -10.45 2.87 6.96
C TRP A 47 -9.99 1.94 5.83
N LYS A 48 -9.28 0.84 6.17
CA LYS A 48 -8.92 -0.19 5.18
C LYS A 48 -10.17 -0.83 4.55
N ALA A 49 -11.23 -1.10 5.33
CA ALA A 49 -12.48 -1.61 4.79
C ALA A 49 -13.13 -0.63 3.79
N ARG A 50 -13.17 0.66 4.13
CA ARG A 50 -13.66 1.71 3.23
C ARG A 50 -12.81 1.84 1.95
N MET A 51 -11.49 1.69 2.07
CA MET A 51 -10.60 1.65 0.93
C MET A 51 -10.96 0.51 -0.03
N ILE A 52 -11.22 -0.69 0.50
CA ILE A 52 -11.63 -1.85 -0.30
C ILE A 52 -12.99 -1.61 -0.97
N ASP A 53 -13.95 -1.00 -0.28
CA ASP A 53 -15.23 -0.63 -0.88
C ASP A 53 -15.06 0.39 -2.02
N ALA A 54 -14.12 1.35 -1.88
CA ALA A 54 -13.81 2.35 -2.90
C ALA A 54 -13.16 1.78 -4.17
N LEU A 55 -12.71 0.53 -4.17
CA LEU A 55 -12.24 -0.15 -5.37
C LEU A 55 -13.38 -0.45 -6.36
N TYR A 56 -14.62 -0.50 -5.89
CA TYR A 56 -15.83 -0.78 -6.71
C TYR A 56 -15.64 -1.99 -7.63
N MET A 57 -15.20 -3.11 -7.06
CA MET A 57 -14.98 -4.34 -7.82
C MET A 57 -16.25 -4.82 -8.49
N ARG A 58 -16.18 -5.10 -9.78
CA ARG A 58 -17.31 -5.64 -10.56
C ARG A 58 -17.52 -7.12 -10.22
N PRO A 59 -18.78 -7.54 -9.90
CA PRO A 59 -19.09 -8.95 -9.70
C PRO A 59 -18.80 -9.81 -10.93
N LYS A 60 -18.36 -11.05 -10.70
CA LYS A 60 -18.11 -12.06 -11.75
C LYS A 60 -17.12 -11.59 -12.83
N ALA A 61 -16.22 -10.64 -12.50
CA ALA A 61 -15.16 -10.14 -13.37
C ALA A 61 -13.85 -10.90 -13.14
N ARG A 62 -12.88 -10.65 -14.00
CA ARG A 62 -11.45 -10.93 -13.73
C ARG A 62 -10.76 -9.58 -13.63
N LEU A 63 -10.14 -9.32 -12.48
CA LEU A 63 -9.54 -8.03 -12.16
C LEU A 63 -8.10 -8.22 -11.71
N ARG A 64 -7.24 -7.23 -12.01
CA ARG A 64 -5.88 -7.13 -11.52
C ARG A 64 -5.74 -5.93 -10.59
N LEU A 65 -5.27 -6.20 -9.38
CA LEU A 65 -4.90 -5.21 -8.37
C LEU A 65 -3.38 -5.07 -8.30
N VAL A 66 -2.89 -3.85 -8.19
CA VAL A 66 -1.52 -3.53 -7.79
C VAL A 66 -1.56 -2.84 -6.44
N ASP A 67 -0.90 -3.42 -5.43
CA ASP A 67 -0.83 -2.88 -4.07
C ASP A 67 0.60 -2.35 -3.84
N VAL A 68 0.78 -1.04 -3.96
CA VAL A 68 2.06 -0.35 -3.87
C VAL A 68 2.35 0.02 -2.42
N ALA A 69 3.60 -0.18 -1.99
CA ALA A 69 4.00 -0.15 -0.58
C ALA A 69 3.11 -1.11 0.25
N GLY A 70 2.83 -2.28 -0.33
CA GLY A 70 1.84 -3.22 0.20
C GLY A 70 2.33 -4.05 1.38
N GLY A 71 3.64 -3.99 1.70
CA GLY A 71 4.24 -4.65 2.84
C GLY A 71 3.93 -6.14 2.90
N THR A 72 3.26 -6.57 3.96
CA THR A 72 2.86 -7.98 4.15
C THR A 72 1.61 -8.39 3.35
N GLY A 73 1.04 -7.51 2.51
CA GLY A 73 -0.10 -7.78 1.64
C GLY A 73 -1.46 -7.72 2.32
N ASP A 74 -1.62 -6.98 3.43
CA ASP A 74 -2.89 -6.90 4.16
C ASP A 74 -4.03 -6.34 3.29
N ILE A 75 -3.78 -5.29 2.51
CA ILE A 75 -4.78 -4.71 1.59
C ILE A 75 -5.15 -5.71 0.49
N ALA A 76 -4.16 -6.37 -0.10
CA ALA A 76 -4.39 -7.40 -1.12
C ALA A 76 -5.23 -8.57 -0.59
N LEU A 77 -4.97 -9.04 0.64
CA LEU A 77 -5.76 -10.09 1.30
C LEU A 77 -7.23 -9.66 1.53
N ARG A 78 -7.45 -8.43 1.99
CA ARG A 78 -8.79 -7.86 2.15
C ARG A 78 -9.52 -7.73 0.82
N ALA A 79 -8.81 -7.32 -0.22
CA ALA A 79 -9.33 -7.25 -1.58
C ALA A 79 -9.74 -8.64 -2.10
N HIS A 80 -8.92 -9.66 -1.87
CA HIS A 80 -9.26 -11.06 -2.18
C HIS A 80 -10.52 -11.54 -1.47
N ALA A 81 -10.63 -11.30 -0.16
CA ALA A 81 -11.82 -11.67 0.61
C ALA A 81 -13.08 -10.97 0.06
N ARG A 82 -12.96 -9.73 -0.40
CA ARG A 82 -14.06 -9.02 -1.05
C ARG A 82 -14.39 -9.60 -2.42
N ALA A 83 -13.37 -9.88 -3.24
CA ALA A 83 -13.52 -10.48 -4.56
C ALA A 83 -14.23 -11.85 -4.50
N GLN A 84 -13.86 -12.71 -3.56
CA GLN A 84 -14.51 -13.99 -3.33
C GLN A 84 -16.02 -13.84 -3.07
N LYS A 85 -16.42 -12.88 -2.21
CA LYS A 85 -17.84 -12.59 -1.95
C LYS A 85 -18.62 -12.14 -3.18
N LEU A 86 -17.92 -11.56 -4.17
CA LEU A 86 -18.49 -11.09 -5.42
C LEU A 86 -18.43 -12.14 -6.55
N GLY A 87 -17.80 -13.30 -6.32
CA GLY A 87 -17.50 -14.27 -7.36
C GLY A 87 -16.52 -13.71 -8.41
N THR A 88 -15.66 -12.77 -8.04
CA THR A 88 -14.69 -12.09 -8.90
C THR A 88 -13.34 -12.79 -8.78
N ALA A 89 -12.71 -13.10 -9.90
CA ALA A 89 -11.32 -13.55 -9.92
C ALA A 89 -10.40 -12.32 -9.77
N LEU A 90 -9.58 -12.31 -8.73
CA LEU A 90 -8.64 -11.23 -8.46
C LEU A 90 -7.22 -11.75 -8.52
N ASP A 91 -6.39 -11.06 -9.30
CA ASP A 91 -4.95 -11.26 -9.39
C ASP A 91 -4.26 -10.05 -8.76
N ALA A 92 -3.53 -10.24 -7.66
CA ALA A 92 -2.97 -9.15 -6.88
C ALA A 92 -1.44 -9.15 -6.94
N HIS A 93 -0.85 -8.02 -7.36
CA HIS A 93 0.57 -7.76 -7.36
C HIS A 93 0.92 -6.81 -6.21
N ILE A 94 1.62 -7.32 -5.22
CA ILE A 94 2.11 -6.58 -4.07
C ILE A 94 3.53 -6.12 -4.36
N ILE A 95 3.77 -4.81 -4.33
CA ILE A 95 5.06 -4.20 -4.63
C ILE A 95 5.49 -3.38 -3.43
N ASP A 96 6.67 -3.70 -2.89
CA ASP A 96 7.25 -2.97 -1.76
C ASP A 96 8.78 -2.91 -1.89
N ALA A 97 9.37 -1.81 -1.43
CA ALA A 97 10.82 -1.63 -1.43
C ALA A 97 11.51 -2.44 -0.31
N ASN A 98 10.76 -2.87 0.71
CA ASN A 98 11.27 -3.60 1.85
C ASN A 98 11.21 -5.12 1.63
N ALA A 99 12.37 -5.76 1.43
CA ALA A 99 12.47 -7.18 1.15
C ALA A 99 12.02 -8.07 2.33
N GLU A 100 12.22 -7.64 3.59
CA GLU A 100 11.80 -8.39 4.78
C GLU A 100 10.28 -8.38 4.93
N MET A 101 9.63 -7.24 4.68
CA MET A 101 8.17 -7.16 4.63
C MET A 101 7.59 -8.08 3.54
N MET A 102 8.24 -8.14 2.38
CA MET A 102 7.85 -9.02 1.28
C MET A 102 8.02 -10.50 1.65
N LYS A 103 9.09 -10.84 2.37
CA LYS A 103 9.35 -12.20 2.87
C LYS A 103 8.27 -12.62 3.88
N ALA A 104 7.98 -11.76 4.86
CA ALA A 104 6.91 -11.99 5.83
C ALA A 104 5.54 -12.14 5.14
N GLY A 105 5.26 -11.32 4.13
CA GLY A 105 4.06 -11.41 3.32
C GLY A 105 3.91 -12.75 2.59
N ARG A 106 4.97 -13.23 1.95
CA ARG A 106 4.96 -14.54 1.27
C ARG A 106 4.70 -15.69 2.24
N GLN A 107 5.26 -15.63 3.45
CA GLN A 107 5.02 -16.66 4.47
C GLN A 107 3.57 -16.64 4.94
N ARG A 108 2.99 -15.46 5.16
CA ARG A 108 1.58 -15.28 5.51
C ARG A 108 0.64 -15.80 4.44
N GLN A 109 0.95 -15.56 3.18
CA GLN A 109 0.19 -16.02 2.02
C GLN A 109 0.15 -17.54 1.92
N ALA A 110 1.29 -18.22 2.09
CA ALA A 110 1.39 -19.67 2.02
C ALA A 110 0.48 -20.37 3.04
N VAL A 111 0.30 -19.76 4.20
CA VAL A 111 -0.59 -20.27 5.26
C VAL A 111 -2.07 -20.13 4.88
N GLN A 112 -2.43 -19.16 4.07
CA GLN A 112 -3.83 -18.86 3.75
C GLN A 112 -4.35 -19.51 2.46
N SER A 113 -3.62 -20.42 1.84
CA SER A 113 -4.02 -21.19 0.63
C SER A 113 -4.41 -20.35 -0.59
N GLN A 114 -4.06 -19.06 -0.63
CA GLN A 114 -4.43 -18.15 -1.73
C GLN A 114 -3.26 -17.84 -2.67
N GLY A 115 -2.21 -18.65 -2.63
CA GLY A 115 -0.90 -18.40 -3.20
C GLY A 115 -0.84 -18.12 -4.70
N GLU A 116 -1.71 -18.72 -5.50
CA GLU A 116 -1.61 -18.62 -6.96
C GLU A 116 -2.03 -17.25 -7.52
N HIS A 117 -2.70 -16.42 -6.73
CA HIS A 117 -3.25 -15.13 -7.15
C HIS A 117 -2.63 -13.93 -6.42
N MET A 118 -1.56 -14.14 -5.68
CA MET A 118 -0.85 -13.09 -4.97
C MET A 118 0.65 -13.12 -5.29
N HIS A 119 1.12 -12.09 -5.96
CA HIS A 119 2.49 -11.98 -6.43
C HIS A 119 3.22 -10.89 -5.67
N PHE A 120 4.35 -11.24 -5.05
CA PHE A 120 5.17 -10.30 -4.29
C PHE A 120 6.44 -9.96 -5.05
N THR A 121 6.63 -8.69 -5.36
CA THR A 121 7.79 -8.18 -6.13
C THR A 121 8.42 -7.01 -5.40
N THR A 122 9.73 -7.09 -5.12
CA THR A 122 10.46 -5.95 -4.56
C THR A 122 10.59 -4.86 -5.63
N GLY A 123 10.18 -3.64 -5.28
CA GLY A 123 10.19 -2.49 -6.20
C GLY A 123 9.81 -1.20 -5.49
N ILE A 124 9.98 -0.09 -6.17
CA ILE A 124 9.65 1.25 -5.68
C ILE A 124 8.44 1.82 -6.43
N ALA A 125 7.72 2.72 -5.76
CA ALA A 125 6.51 3.33 -6.32
C ALA A 125 6.81 4.22 -7.55
N GLU A 126 8.00 4.82 -7.58
CA GLU A 126 8.47 5.70 -8.64
C GLU A 126 8.85 4.99 -9.94
N GLN A 127 8.97 3.64 -9.89
CA GLN A 127 9.31 2.80 -11.05
C GLN A 127 8.71 1.41 -10.85
N LEU A 128 7.46 1.23 -11.25
CA LEU A 128 6.76 -0.04 -11.08
C LEU A 128 7.21 -1.06 -12.14
N PRO A 129 7.61 -2.28 -11.74
CA PRO A 129 8.05 -3.33 -12.67
C PRO A 129 6.86 -4.00 -13.38
N LEU A 130 5.98 -3.20 -13.96
CA LEU A 130 4.74 -3.62 -14.61
C LEU A 130 4.57 -2.90 -15.95
N PRO A 131 3.94 -3.55 -16.95
CA PRO A 131 3.62 -2.93 -18.23
C PRO A 131 2.59 -1.80 -18.09
N ASP A 132 2.56 -0.92 -19.09
CA ASP A 132 1.52 0.10 -19.25
C ASP A 132 0.14 -0.54 -19.33
N ALA A 133 -0.87 0.14 -18.83
CA ALA A 133 -2.29 -0.25 -18.90
C ALA A 133 -2.53 -1.72 -18.55
N SER A 134 -1.84 -2.22 -17.51
CA SER A 134 -1.88 -3.64 -17.10
C SER A 134 -2.75 -3.92 -15.88
N ALA A 135 -3.16 -2.90 -15.11
CA ALA A 135 -3.94 -3.03 -13.89
C ALA A 135 -5.33 -2.39 -13.98
N ASP A 136 -6.32 -3.00 -13.35
CA ASP A 136 -7.67 -2.45 -13.20
C ASP A 136 -7.77 -1.54 -11.97
N MET A 137 -6.99 -1.83 -10.93
CA MET A 137 -6.98 -1.11 -9.67
C MET A 137 -5.56 -0.99 -9.15
N LEU A 138 -5.25 0.17 -8.53
CA LEU A 138 -4.00 0.39 -7.82
C LEU A 138 -4.29 0.99 -6.45
N THR A 139 -3.67 0.42 -5.42
CA THR A 139 -3.78 0.86 -4.04
C THR A 139 -2.44 1.30 -3.48
N ILE A 140 -2.48 2.29 -2.57
CA ILE A 140 -1.37 2.62 -1.68
C ILE A 140 -1.97 3.01 -0.33
N ALA A 141 -1.64 2.26 0.73
CA ALA A 141 -2.17 2.47 2.07
C ALA A 141 -1.06 2.82 3.05
N PHE A 142 -1.10 4.02 3.63
CA PHE A 142 -0.13 4.54 4.60
C PHE A 142 1.33 4.53 4.12
N GLY A 143 1.52 4.50 2.80
CA GLY A 143 2.84 4.39 2.16
C GLY A 143 3.28 5.64 1.41
N ILE A 144 2.35 6.46 0.89
CA ILE A 144 2.67 7.59 -0.01
C ILE A 144 3.54 8.66 0.66
N ARG A 145 3.44 8.83 1.98
CA ARG A 145 4.29 9.76 2.73
C ARG A 145 5.77 9.36 2.74
N ASN A 146 6.06 8.07 2.57
CA ASN A 146 7.42 7.52 2.57
C ASN A 146 8.07 7.55 1.19
N VAL A 147 7.28 7.76 0.13
CA VAL A 147 7.75 7.86 -1.25
C VAL A 147 8.61 9.11 -1.42
N THR A 148 9.75 8.97 -2.09
CA THR A 148 10.73 10.05 -2.26
C THR A 148 10.24 11.07 -3.28
N ASP A 149 9.75 10.60 -4.44
CA ASP A 149 9.15 11.43 -5.48
C ASP A 149 7.69 11.01 -5.71
N ARG A 150 6.78 11.71 -5.03
CA ARG A 150 5.35 11.44 -5.12
C ARG A 150 4.78 11.71 -6.52
N ALA A 151 5.35 12.68 -7.25
CA ALA A 151 4.89 12.99 -8.59
C ALA A 151 5.25 11.85 -9.56
N ALA A 152 6.47 11.33 -9.49
CA ALA A 152 6.89 10.17 -10.26
C ALA A 152 6.04 8.93 -9.92
N ALA A 153 5.74 8.68 -8.63
CA ALA A 153 4.89 7.57 -8.22
C ALA A 153 3.46 7.68 -8.76
N LEU A 154 2.89 8.89 -8.80
CA LEU A 154 1.55 9.10 -9.38
C LEU A 154 1.56 8.95 -10.91
N GLN A 155 2.65 9.34 -11.59
CA GLN A 155 2.83 9.10 -13.02
C GLN A 155 2.92 7.60 -13.32
N GLU A 156 3.67 6.83 -12.53
CA GLU A 156 3.75 5.38 -12.65
C GLU A 156 2.40 4.70 -12.37
N ALA A 157 1.67 5.14 -11.34
CA ALA A 157 0.33 4.66 -11.07
C ALA A 157 -0.61 4.90 -12.26
N HIS A 158 -0.55 6.09 -12.88
CA HIS A 158 -1.31 6.41 -14.07
C HIS A 158 -0.89 5.55 -15.27
N ARG A 159 0.42 5.34 -15.49
CA ARG A 159 0.95 4.52 -16.58
C ARG A 159 0.46 3.07 -16.51
N VAL A 160 0.51 2.49 -15.32
CA VAL A 160 0.17 1.09 -15.10
C VAL A 160 -1.35 0.83 -15.12
N LEU A 161 -2.16 1.82 -14.74
CA LEU A 161 -3.61 1.70 -14.77
C LEU A 161 -4.16 1.71 -16.21
N ARG A 162 -5.10 0.82 -16.48
CA ARG A 162 -5.89 0.82 -17.72
C ARG A 162 -6.80 2.06 -17.79
N PRO A 163 -7.19 2.51 -18.97
CA PRO A 163 -8.27 3.48 -19.11
C PRO A 163 -9.52 3.04 -18.34
N GLY A 164 -10.02 3.90 -17.46
CA GLY A 164 -11.12 3.57 -16.55
C GLY A 164 -10.70 2.79 -15.30
N GLY A 165 -9.40 2.49 -15.13
CA GLY A 165 -8.84 1.92 -13.92
C GLY A 165 -8.93 2.88 -12.73
N ARG A 166 -8.76 2.36 -11.51
CA ARG A 166 -8.98 3.12 -10.29
C ARG A 166 -7.76 3.16 -9.40
N PHE A 167 -7.32 4.37 -9.05
CA PHE A 167 -6.32 4.62 -8.01
C PHE A 167 -7.03 4.94 -6.68
N VAL A 168 -6.65 4.26 -5.61
CA VAL A 168 -7.15 4.54 -4.25
C VAL A 168 -5.97 4.69 -3.30
N CYS A 169 -5.85 5.87 -2.72
CA CYS A 169 -4.84 6.20 -1.72
C CYS A 169 -5.50 6.36 -0.35
N LEU A 170 -4.99 5.65 0.65
CA LEU A 170 -5.36 5.81 2.06
C LEU A 170 -4.16 6.36 2.82
N GLU A 171 -4.28 7.59 3.34
CA GLU A 171 -3.19 8.24 4.07
C GLU A 171 -3.74 9.16 5.16
N PHE A 172 -2.93 9.34 6.20
CA PHE A 172 -3.21 10.36 7.22
C PHE A 172 -3.11 11.75 6.60
N SER A 173 -4.08 12.61 6.91
CA SER A 173 -4.12 13.98 6.45
C SER A 173 -4.36 14.93 7.62
N HIS A 174 -3.97 16.19 7.46
CA HIS A 174 -4.31 17.23 8.43
C HIS A 174 -5.82 17.38 8.54
N MET A 175 -6.33 17.35 9.76
CA MET A 175 -7.75 17.61 9.99
C MET A 175 -8.04 19.10 9.87
N PRO A 176 -9.09 19.51 9.15
CA PRO A 176 -9.46 20.92 9.01
C PRO A 176 -9.95 21.58 10.31
N SER A 177 -10.23 20.78 11.35
CA SER A 177 -10.70 21.25 12.65
C SER A 177 -9.59 21.16 13.71
N ALA A 178 -9.22 22.30 14.31
CA ALA A 178 -8.26 22.38 15.40
C ALA A 178 -8.67 21.57 16.64
N VAL A 179 -9.95 21.34 16.86
CA VAL A 179 -10.50 20.53 17.97
C VAL A 179 -10.24 19.05 17.73
N LEU A 180 -10.45 18.57 16.51
CA LEU A 180 -10.18 17.18 16.12
C LEU A 180 -8.69 16.90 16.04
N GLN A 181 -7.87 17.89 15.69
CA GLN A 181 -6.42 17.75 15.63
C GLN A 181 -5.77 17.54 17.01
N LYS A 182 -6.40 18.02 18.10
CA LYS A 182 -5.96 17.77 19.48
C LYS A 182 -6.38 16.40 20.03
N ALA A 183 -7.38 15.77 19.41
CA ALA A 183 -7.89 14.46 19.81
C ALA A 183 -7.27 13.31 18.98
N TYR A 184 -6.48 13.64 17.97
CA TYR A 184 -5.79 12.75 17.05
C TYR A 184 -4.27 12.79 17.29
#